data_3a91ee8a85bf3a3efa629bdd759f6ff9
#
_entry.id   3a91ee8a85bf3a3efa629bdd759f6ff9
#
_cell.length_a   1.000
_cell.length_b   1.000
_cell.length_c   1.000
_cell.angle_alpha   90.00
_cell.angle_beta   90.00
_cell.angle_gamma   90.00
#
_symmetry.space_group_name_H-M   'P 1'
#
loop_
_entity.id
_entity.type
_entity.pdbx_description
1 polymer ?
#
loop_
_entity_poly.entity_id
_entity_poly.type
_entity_poly.pdbx_seq_one_letter_code
_entity_poly.pdbx_strand_id
1 'polypeptide(L)'
;MSPEALRAVDVRKVYHGRGSPDVEALRGVSLVLRRGERIALLGRNGAGKTTFLRIASTLLIPTSGQIEVFGHDVVSSPETVRPLIAVVPQEGKPFFHLTPREQVYCYLRARGIPREDAKARTEASLEKMGLEEVADRLSVTLSGGQKQRAMVATVMATEAPLLFLDEPTIGLDPFARRAVWDVLRDLTRKGCTVLLTTHYLDEAEALSERLYIVEEGRILFEGTAEGAKRQIGGTLRVSIENGGNHRERFASFGQSVEEGNSLHIITEPGRVHEIMDVALREHLSATVGPVSLEEAFLTIVGRSIDAE
;
A
#
# COMPACT_ATOMS: atom_id res chain seq x y z
N MET A 1 27.75 -2.40 -4.91
CA MET A 1 26.57 -1.57 -4.50
C MET A 1 25.59 -2.48 -3.79
N SER A 2 25.06 -2.09 -2.64
CA SER A 2 24.01 -2.86 -1.94
C SER A 2 22.83 -3.13 -2.87
N PRO A 3 22.26 -4.35 -2.91
CA PRO A 3 21.06 -4.64 -3.66
C PRO A 3 19.81 -3.96 -3.05
N GLU A 4 19.95 -3.37 -1.87
CA GLU A 4 18.88 -2.71 -1.12
C GLU A 4 18.72 -1.25 -1.56
N ALA A 5 17.47 -0.85 -1.77
CA ALA A 5 17.09 0.54 -1.97
C ALA A 5 16.74 1.22 -0.63
N LEU A 6 16.14 0.44 0.28
CA LEU A 6 15.84 0.88 1.64
C LEU A 6 16.07 -0.27 2.62
N ARG A 7 16.67 0.03 3.76
CA ARG A 7 16.81 -0.86 4.91
C ARG A 7 16.38 -0.13 6.17
N ALA A 8 15.46 -0.71 6.90
CA ALA A 8 14.99 -0.21 8.20
C ALA A 8 15.25 -1.28 9.28
N VAL A 9 15.74 -0.84 10.44
CA VAL A 9 16.08 -1.74 11.56
C VAL A 9 15.52 -1.15 12.86
N ASP A 10 14.63 -1.87 13.51
CA ASP A 10 14.00 -1.57 14.81
C ASP A 10 13.50 -0.11 14.92
N VAL A 11 12.83 0.36 13.90
CA VAL A 11 12.39 1.76 13.82
C VAL A 11 11.22 1.98 14.76
N ARG A 12 11.39 2.93 15.70
CA ARG A 12 10.37 3.31 16.68
C ARG A 12 10.03 4.79 16.56
N LYS A 13 8.76 5.10 16.79
CA LYS A 13 8.31 6.48 16.87
C LYS A 13 7.27 6.66 17.96
N VAL A 14 7.59 7.49 18.92
CA VAL A 14 6.67 7.95 19.97
C VAL A 14 6.35 9.42 19.70
N TYR A 15 5.07 9.74 19.69
CA TYR A 15 4.58 11.12 19.69
C TYR A 15 4.19 11.50 21.13
N HIS A 16 4.87 12.51 21.67
CA HIS A 16 4.59 13.03 23.01
C HIS A 16 3.43 14.01 22.98
N GLY A 17 2.36 13.69 23.69
CA GLY A 17 1.17 14.54 23.79
C GLY A 17 1.35 15.65 24.83
N ARG A 18 1.05 16.91 24.47
CA ARG A 18 0.91 17.98 25.46
C ARG A 18 -0.44 17.85 26.19
N GLY A 19 -0.45 17.12 27.32
CA GLY A 19 -1.68 16.89 28.10
C GLY A 19 -2.54 15.70 27.66
N SER A 20 -2.05 14.87 26.74
CA SER A 20 -2.62 13.58 26.34
C SER A 20 -1.56 12.49 26.49
N PRO A 21 -1.95 11.20 26.60
CA PRO A 21 -0.99 10.08 26.64
C PRO A 21 -0.08 10.07 25.42
N ASP A 22 1.15 9.58 25.62
CA ASP A 22 2.07 9.33 24.53
C ASP A 22 1.51 8.26 23.59
N VAL A 23 1.73 8.45 22.28
CA VAL A 23 1.30 7.51 21.25
C VAL A 23 2.52 6.89 20.60
N GLU A 24 2.72 5.60 20.79
CA GLU A 24 3.76 4.82 20.11
C GLU A 24 3.25 4.38 18.74
N ALA A 25 3.56 5.17 17.72
CA ALA A 25 3.09 4.94 16.34
C ALA A 25 3.89 3.86 15.59
N LEU A 26 5.16 3.63 15.98
CA LEU A 26 6.00 2.54 15.47
C LEU A 26 6.68 1.85 16.64
N ARG A 27 6.60 0.51 16.66
CA ARG A 27 7.03 -0.35 17.77
C ARG A 27 8.12 -1.34 17.35
N GLY A 28 9.13 -0.85 16.60
CA GLY A 28 10.26 -1.68 16.16
C GLY A 28 10.08 -2.27 14.77
N VAL A 29 9.67 -1.42 13.83
CA VAL A 29 9.50 -1.82 12.42
C VAL A 29 10.85 -2.07 11.77
N SER A 30 11.01 -3.29 11.21
CA SER A 30 12.18 -3.68 10.42
C SER A 30 11.73 -4.18 9.07
N LEU A 31 12.26 -3.61 7.98
CA LEU A 31 11.95 -4.06 6.63
C LEU A 31 13.08 -3.74 5.64
N VAL A 32 13.09 -4.46 4.54
CA VAL A 32 14.04 -4.27 3.44
C VAL A 32 13.28 -4.14 2.12
N LEU A 33 13.65 -3.14 1.33
CA LEU A 33 13.18 -2.94 -0.04
C LEU A 33 14.34 -3.05 -1.01
N ARG A 34 14.27 -3.96 -1.98
CA ARG A 34 15.31 -4.16 -2.97
C ARG A 34 15.17 -3.16 -4.12
N ARG A 35 16.27 -2.93 -4.84
CA ARG A 35 16.25 -2.06 -6.02
C ARG A 35 15.35 -2.64 -7.11
N GLY A 36 14.49 -1.78 -7.69
CA GLY A 36 13.54 -2.16 -8.73
C GLY A 36 12.33 -2.96 -8.20
N GLU A 37 12.21 -3.19 -6.90
CA GLU A 37 11.08 -3.88 -6.28
C GLU A 37 9.92 -2.91 -5.97
N ARG A 38 8.68 -3.41 -6.01
CA ARG A 38 7.51 -2.74 -5.46
C ARG A 38 7.04 -3.47 -4.21
N ILE A 39 7.00 -2.76 -3.09
CA ILE A 39 6.39 -3.28 -1.87
C ILE A 39 5.20 -2.42 -1.43
N ALA A 40 4.24 -3.07 -0.78
CA ALA A 40 3.13 -2.41 -0.12
C ALA A 40 3.22 -2.56 1.41
N LEU A 41 3.02 -1.46 2.13
CA LEU A 41 2.67 -1.49 3.55
C LEU A 41 1.15 -1.47 3.64
N LEU A 42 0.57 -2.63 3.94
CA LEU A 42 -0.87 -2.84 4.07
C LEU A 42 -1.26 -2.80 5.55
N GLY A 43 -2.33 -2.10 5.90
CA GLY A 43 -2.81 -2.04 7.27
C GLY A 43 -3.94 -1.05 7.45
N ARG A 44 -4.61 -1.11 8.60
CA ARG A 44 -5.71 -0.21 8.96
C ARG A 44 -5.24 1.24 9.12
N ASN A 45 -6.19 2.17 9.18
CA ASN A 45 -5.88 3.56 9.53
C ASN A 45 -5.33 3.61 10.96
N GLY A 46 -4.22 4.35 11.15
CA GLY A 46 -3.53 4.39 12.44
C GLY A 46 -2.47 3.32 12.66
N ALA A 47 -2.33 2.32 11.78
CA ALA A 47 -1.34 1.23 11.92
C ALA A 47 0.15 1.69 11.87
N GLY A 48 0.44 2.97 11.56
CA GLY A 48 1.80 3.51 11.53
C GLY A 48 2.40 3.67 10.12
N LYS A 49 1.69 3.29 9.05
CA LYS A 49 2.18 3.32 7.65
C LYS A 49 2.74 4.69 7.24
N THR A 50 1.92 5.75 7.35
CA THR A 50 2.31 7.13 7.05
C THR A 50 3.47 7.60 7.90
N THR A 51 3.52 7.22 9.18
CA THR A 51 4.62 7.57 10.08
C THR A 51 5.93 6.95 9.60
N PHE A 52 5.92 5.67 9.23
CA PHE A 52 7.08 5.00 8.66
C PHE A 52 7.55 5.68 7.36
N LEU A 53 6.62 5.95 6.44
CA LEU A 53 6.92 6.59 5.17
C LEU A 53 7.52 8.00 5.37
N ARG A 54 6.99 8.79 6.31
CA ARG A 54 7.53 10.13 6.64
C ARG A 54 8.96 10.05 7.18
N ILE A 55 9.31 9.04 7.98
CA ILE A 55 10.68 8.84 8.46
C ILE A 55 11.58 8.43 7.29
N ALA A 56 11.19 7.44 6.52
CA ALA A 56 11.97 6.94 5.38
C ALA A 56 12.23 8.02 4.33
N SER A 57 11.32 8.99 4.19
CA SER A 57 11.42 10.11 3.26
C SER A 57 12.07 11.38 3.86
N THR A 58 12.74 11.27 4.99
CA THR A 58 13.43 12.39 5.69
C THR A 58 12.52 13.51 6.20
N LEU A 59 11.19 13.30 6.27
CA LEU A 59 10.22 14.28 6.72
C LEU A 59 9.98 14.22 8.24
N LEU A 60 10.42 13.14 8.90
CA LEU A 60 10.25 12.92 10.32
C LEU A 60 11.47 12.18 10.88
N ILE A 61 11.90 12.53 12.09
CA ILE A 61 12.98 11.84 12.79
C ILE A 61 12.39 10.70 13.63
N PRO A 62 12.96 9.48 13.59
CA PRO A 62 12.52 8.37 14.46
C PRO A 62 12.90 8.68 15.93
N THR A 63 12.24 8.02 16.88
CA THR A 63 12.62 8.06 18.31
C THR A 63 13.83 7.17 18.55
N SER A 64 13.90 6.02 17.87
CA SER A 64 15.06 5.12 17.85
C SER A 64 15.00 4.21 16.61
N GLY A 65 16.06 3.41 16.42
CA GLY A 65 16.24 2.60 15.23
C GLY A 65 16.90 3.39 14.09
N GLN A 66 17.08 2.73 12.94
CA GLN A 66 17.83 3.27 11.81
C GLN A 66 17.11 2.99 10.50
N ILE A 67 17.14 3.95 9.58
CA ILE A 67 16.72 3.77 8.18
C ILE A 67 17.83 4.25 7.26
N GLU A 68 18.19 3.43 6.30
CA GLU A 68 19.11 3.78 5.22
C GLU A 68 18.37 3.73 3.87
N VAL A 69 18.62 4.71 3.03
CA VAL A 69 18.16 4.76 1.64
C VAL A 69 19.39 4.76 0.73
N PHE A 70 19.52 3.74 -0.11
CA PHE A 70 20.71 3.49 -0.95
C PHE A 70 22.04 3.52 -0.17
N GLY A 71 22.02 3.10 1.12
CA GLY A 71 23.16 3.07 2.01
C GLY A 71 23.47 4.42 2.70
N HIS A 72 22.58 5.39 2.58
CA HIS A 72 22.69 6.67 3.29
C HIS A 72 21.64 6.75 4.40
N ASP A 73 22.06 7.02 5.63
CA ASP A 73 21.18 7.17 6.78
C ASP A 73 20.29 8.42 6.61
N VAL A 74 18.98 8.25 6.81
CA VAL A 74 17.97 9.30 6.54
C VAL A 74 18.03 10.46 7.55
N VAL A 75 18.63 10.24 8.73
CA VAL A 75 18.75 11.27 9.79
C VAL A 75 20.04 12.03 9.66
N SER A 76 21.17 11.35 9.49
CA SER A 76 22.50 11.97 9.43
C SER A 76 22.89 12.51 8.06
N SER A 77 22.26 11.99 6.99
CA SER A 77 22.59 12.36 5.61
C SER A 77 21.37 12.70 4.73
N PRO A 78 20.39 13.49 5.22
CA PRO A 78 19.14 13.76 4.51
C PRO A 78 19.37 14.46 3.16
N GLU A 79 20.38 15.30 3.05
CA GLU A 79 20.69 16.03 1.81
C GLU A 79 21.18 15.11 0.69
N THR A 80 21.80 13.97 1.05
CA THR A 80 22.18 12.93 0.08
C THR A 80 20.98 12.07 -0.31
N VAL A 81 20.06 11.81 0.62
CA VAL A 81 18.87 10.99 0.40
C VAL A 81 17.82 11.69 -0.46
N ARG A 82 17.53 12.98 -0.18
CA ARG A 82 16.44 13.74 -0.84
C ARG A 82 16.51 13.76 -2.37
N PRO A 83 17.67 13.89 -3.04
CA PRO A 83 17.73 13.78 -4.50
C PRO A 83 17.34 12.40 -5.05
N LEU A 84 17.53 11.34 -4.26
CA LEU A 84 17.28 9.95 -4.66
C LEU A 84 15.82 9.51 -4.49
N ILE A 85 14.98 10.32 -3.85
CA ILE A 85 13.60 9.98 -3.52
C ILE A 85 12.61 10.99 -4.09
N ALA A 86 11.38 10.55 -4.32
CA ALA A 86 10.23 11.46 -4.48
C ALA A 86 9.02 10.90 -3.71
N VAL A 87 8.14 11.80 -3.23
CA VAL A 87 7.08 11.47 -2.27
C VAL A 87 5.73 12.01 -2.73
N VAL A 88 4.71 11.15 -2.79
CA VAL A 88 3.30 11.56 -2.79
C VAL A 88 2.79 11.41 -1.37
N PRO A 89 2.56 12.49 -0.62
CA PRO A 89 2.01 12.42 0.72
C PRO A 89 0.48 12.20 0.69
N GLN A 90 -0.07 11.53 1.71
CA GLN A 90 -1.50 11.22 1.81
C GLN A 90 -2.42 12.45 1.72
N GLU A 91 -2.04 13.53 2.42
CA GLU A 91 -2.77 14.80 2.39
C GLU A 91 -2.27 15.75 1.31
N GLY A 92 -1.41 15.26 0.40
CA GLY A 92 -0.85 16.04 -0.67
C GLY A 92 -1.93 16.57 -1.60
N LYS A 93 -1.97 17.89 -1.75
CA LYS A 93 -2.84 18.56 -2.72
C LYS A 93 -1.98 19.40 -3.64
N PRO A 94 -2.34 19.48 -4.92
CA PRO A 94 -1.72 20.44 -5.81
C PRO A 94 -1.82 21.86 -5.24
N PHE A 95 -0.83 22.70 -5.50
CA PHE A 95 -0.91 24.10 -5.12
C PHE A 95 -2.13 24.75 -5.81
N PHE A 96 -3.04 25.33 -5.05
CA PHE A 96 -4.35 25.81 -5.53
C PHE A 96 -4.25 26.81 -6.69
N HIS A 97 -3.18 27.60 -6.71
CA HIS A 97 -2.94 28.65 -7.69
C HIS A 97 -2.08 28.22 -8.89
N LEU A 98 -1.64 26.97 -8.92
CA LEU A 98 -0.90 26.40 -10.04
C LEU A 98 -1.81 25.49 -10.87
N THR A 99 -1.54 25.45 -12.15
CA THR A 99 -2.06 24.40 -13.03
C THR A 99 -1.26 23.10 -12.85
N PRO A 100 -1.77 21.92 -13.23
CA PRO A 100 -0.98 20.69 -13.24
C PRO A 100 0.38 20.84 -13.96
N ARG A 101 0.37 21.51 -15.11
CA ARG A 101 1.59 21.78 -15.91
C ARG A 101 2.59 22.62 -15.11
N GLU A 102 2.16 23.73 -14.55
CA GLU A 102 3.02 24.58 -13.74
C GLU A 102 3.54 23.86 -12.51
N GLN A 103 2.70 23.08 -11.84
CA GLN A 103 3.11 22.33 -10.66
C GLN A 103 4.21 21.33 -10.98
N VAL A 104 4.03 20.46 -11.98
CA VAL A 104 5.05 19.49 -12.37
C VAL A 104 6.32 20.21 -12.79
N TYR A 105 6.21 21.21 -13.65
CA TYR A 105 7.35 21.98 -14.14
C TYR A 105 8.12 22.67 -12.99
N CYS A 106 7.41 23.40 -12.13
CA CYS A 106 8.06 24.12 -11.01
C CYS A 106 8.72 23.14 -10.04
N TYR A 107 8.08 21.99 -9.76
CA TYR A 107 8.66 20.95 -8.90
C TYR A 107 9.96 20.41 -9.49
N LEU A 108 9.99 20.08 -10.78
CA LEU A 108 11.21 19.62 -11.46
C LEU A 108 12.31 20.70 -11.44
N ARG A 109 11.96 21.95 -11.68
CA ARG A 109 12.90 23.08 -11.63
C ARG A 109 13.48 23.27 -10.22
N ALA A 110 12.65 23.18 -9.18
CA ALA A 110 13.08 23.23 -7.79
C ALA A 110 14.06 22.10 -7.41
N ARG A 111 13.96 20.94 -8.10
CA ARG A 111 14.88 19.82 -7.95
C ARG A 111 16.16 19.95 -8.81
N GLY A 112 16.35 21.06 -9.50
CA GLY A 112 17.53 21.31 -10.31
C GLY A 112 17.50 20.70 -11.72
N ILE A 113 16.36 20.11 -12.16
CA ILE A 113 16.24 19.55 -13.52
C ILE A 113 16.36 20.70 -14.55
N PRO A 114 17.19 20.56 -15.60
CA PRO A 114 17.34 21.57 -16.66
C PRO A 114 16.00 21.97 -17.30
N ARG A 115 15.90 23.19 -17.81
CA ARG A 115 14.64 23.78 -18.30
C ARG A 115 13.97 22.93 -19.38
N GLU A 116 14.75 22.50 -20.37
CA GLU A 116 14.20 21.75 -21.51
C GLU A 116 13.78 20.33 -21.10
N ASP A 117 14.57 19.66 -20.26
CA ASP A 117 14.23 18.35 -19.68
C ASP A 117 12.97 18.46 -18.80
N ALA A 118 12.87 19.51 -17.98
CA ALA A 118 11.70 19.74 -17.14
C ALA A 118 10.43 19.91 -17.95
N LYS A 119 10.48 20.63 -19.08
CA LYS A 119 9.36 20.77 -20.00
C LYS A 119 8.97 19.40 -20.59
N ALA A 120 9.92 18.70 -21.18
CA ALA A 120 9.66 17.42 -21.83
C ALA A 120 9.08 16.40 -20.86
N ARG A 121 9.64 16.28 -19.63
CA ARG A 121 9.14 15.39 -18.58
C ARG A 121 7.77 15.81 -18.08
N THR A 122 7.47 17.11 -18.02
CA THR A 122 6.14 17.62 -17.64
C THR A 122 5.09 17.12 -18.61
N GLU A 123 5.27 17.35 -19.91
CA GLU A 123 4.30 16.93 -20.93
C GLU A 123 4.11 15.40 -20.90
N ALA A 124 5.20 14.64 -20.91
CA ALA A 124 5.14 13.18 -20.87
C ALA A 124 4.46 12.63 -19.62
N SER A 125 4.59 13.29 -18.46
CA SER A 125 3.94 12.85 -17.23
C SER A 125 2.46 13.16 -17.20
N LEU A 126 2.05 14.30 -17.73
CA LEU A 126 0.64 14.69 -17.85
C LEU A 126 -0.11 13.79 -18.83
N GLU A 127 0.49 13.50 -19.99
CA GLU A 127 -0.04 12.56 -20.99
C GLU A 127 -0.28 11.17 -20.35
N LYS A 128 0.74 10.60 -19.67
CA LYS A 128 0.61 9.30 -19.01
C LYS A 128 -0.48 9.24 -17.94
N MET A 129 -0.80 10.36 -17.32
CA MET A 129 -1.85 10.47 -16.32
C MET A 129 -3.21 10.89 -16.90
N GLY A 130 -3.32 11.08 -18.22
CA GLY A 130 -4.56 11.53 -18.89
C GLY A 130 -5.02 12.87 -18.35
N LEU A 131 -4.10 13.84 -18.25
CA LEU A 131 -4.35 15.17 -17.71
C LEU A 131 -4.22 16.28 -18.76
N GLU A 132 -4.02 15.95 -20.05
CA GLU A 132 -3.77 16.91 -21.12
C GLU A 132 -4.87 17.97 -21.23
N GLU A 133 -6.14 17.54 -21.19
CA GLU A 133 -7.30 18.44 -21.31
C GLU A 133 -7.46 19.41 -20.13
N VAL A 134 -6.86 19.10 -19.00
CA VAL A 134 -6.94 19.91 -17.78
C VAL A 134 -5.60 20.47 -17.34
N ALA A 135 -4.55 20.25 -18.15
CA ALA A 135 -3.17 20.61 -17.83
C ALA A 135 -2.99 22.10 -17.48
N ASP A 136 -3.80 22.96 -18.08
CA ASP A 136 -3.75 24.41 -17.95
C ASP A 136 -4.94 24.99 -17.14
N ARG A 137 -5.73 24.14 -16.47
CA ARG A 137 -6.77 24.57 -15.52
C ARG A 137 -6.18 24.73 -14.13
N LEU A 138 -6.61 25.73 -13.38
CA LEU A 138 -6.19 25.92 -12.00
C LEU A 138 -6.53 24.68 -11.15
N SER A 139 -5.60 24.22 -10.34
CA SER A 139 -5.76 23.01 -9.52
C SER A 139 -6.96 23.08 -8.56
N VAL A 140 -7.39 24.29 -8.16
CA VAL A 140 -8.58 24.47 -7.33
C VAL A 140 -9.84 23.95 -8.03
N THR A 141 -9.92 24.05 -9.36
CA THR A 141 -11.10 23.66 -10.16
C THR A 141 -11.13 22.18 -10.54
N LEU A 142 -10.08 21.44 -10.26
CA LEU A 142 -9.96 20.03 -10.60
C LEU A 142 -10.78 19.14 -9.65
N SER A 143 -11.26 18.01 -10.15
CA SER A 143 -11.83 16.95 -9.32
C SER A 143 -10.78 16.35 -8.37
N GLY A 144 -11.22 15.67 -7.31
CA GLY A 144 -10.31 14.98 -6.39
C GLY A 144 -9.38 14.00 -7.11
N GLY A 145 -9.92 13.21 -8.03
CA GLY A 145 -9.15 12.26 -8.83
C GLY A 145 -8.14 12.93 -9.78
N GLN A 146 -8.50 14.06 -10.40
CA GLN A 146 -7.55 14.84 -11.22
C GLN A 146 -6.41 15.41 -10.37
N LYS A 147 -6.72 15.91 -9.17
CA LYS A 147 -5.71 16.38 -8.21
C LYS A 147 -4.75 15.28 -7.82
N GLN A 148 -5.27 14.10 -7.48
CA GLN A 148 -4.45 12.96 -7.10
C GLN A 148 -3.54 12.50 -8.25
N ARG A 149 -4.08 12.39 -9.48
CA ARG A 149 -3.27 12.07 -10.66
C ARG A 149 -2.19 13.11 -10.94
N ALA A 150 -2.46 14.39 -10.71
CA ALA A 150 -1.46 15.46 -10.86
C ALA A 150 -0.32 15.32 -9.83
N MET A 151 -0.62 14.89 -8.61
CA MET A 151 0.41 14.59 -7.60
C MET A 151 1.29 13.41 -8.02
N VAL A 152 0.68 12.33 -8.52
CA VAL A 152 1.43 11.17 -9.04
C VAL A 152 2.28 11.58 -10.26
N ALA A 153 1.73 12.35 -11.20
CA ALA A 153 2.47 12.89 -12.34
C ALA A 153 3.71 13.69 -11.90
N THR A 154 3.55 14.51 -10.85
CA THR A 154 4.64 15.34 -10.31
C THR A 154 5.83 14.50 -9.84
N VAL A 155 5.59 13.45 -9.06
CA VAL A 155 6.70 12.62 -8.54
C VAL A 155 7.27 11.70 -9.61
N MET A 156 6.43 11.18 -10.49
CA MET A 156 6.85 10.34 -11.60
C MET A 156 7.79 11.08 -12.56
N ALA A 157 7.51 12.36 -12.85
CA ALA A 157 8.33 13.20 -13.73
C ALA A 157 9.76 13.42 -13.19
N THR A 158 10.00 13.20 -11.90
CA THR A 158 11.34 13.35 -11.30
C THR A 158 12.33 12.28 -11.76
N GLU A 159 11.84 11.10 -12.16
CA GLU A 159 12.64 9.90 -12.44
C GLU A 159 13.53 9.50 -11.25
N ALA A 160 13.09 9.82 -10.04
CA ALA A 160 13.81 9.42 -8.83
C ALA A 160 13.88 7.89 -8.74
N PRO A 161 15.04 7.33 -8.33
CA PRO A 161 15.20 5.87 -8.24
C PRO A 161 14.33 5.19 -7.19
N LEU A 162 13.78 5.95 -6.23
CA LEU A 162 12.84 5.44 -5.21
C LEU A 162 11.66 6.40 -5.05
N LEU A 163 10.44 5.86 -5.18
CA LEU A 163 9.19 6.56 -4.94
C LEU A 163 8.54 6.09 -3.64
N PHE A 164 8.13 7.03 -2.83
CA PHE A 164 7.26 6.84 -1.67
C PHE A 164 5.86 7.35 -1.99
N LEU A 165 4.86 6.48 -1.91
CA LEU A 165 3.49 6.80 -2.27
C LEU A 165 2.56 6.49 -1.08
N ASP A 166 2.03 7.53 -0.44
CA ASP A 166 1.14 7.38 0.70
C ASP A 166 -0.31 7.42 0.20
N GLU A 167 -0.94 6.24 0.13
CA GLU A 167 -2.29 6.02 -0.37
C GLU A 167 -2.56 6.67 -1.77
N PRO A 168 -1.77 6.29 -2.81
CA PRO A 168 -1.73 7.03 -4.07
C PRO A 168 -3.03 7.03 -4.87
N THR A 169 -3.96 6.13 -4.58
CA THR A 169 -5.22 5.98 -5.32
C THR A 169 -6.47 6.34 -4.52
N ILE A 170 -6.29 6.94 -3.34
CA ILE A 170 -7.41 7.37 -2.52
C ILE A 170 -8.32 8.35 -3.27
N GLY A 171 -9.63 8.10 -3.25
CA GLY A 171 -10.61 8.97 -3.91
C GLY A 171 -10.63 8.88 -5.44
N LEU A 172 -9.91 7.92 -6.04
CA LEU A 172 -9.99 7.63 -7.47
C LEU A 172 -11.13 6.65 -7.77
N ASP A 173 -11.80 6.88 -8.91
CA ASP A 173 -12.67 5.88 -9.49
C ASP A 173 -11.86 4.64 -9.99
N PRO A 174 -12.51 3.50 -10.27
CA PRO A 174 -11.81 2.28 -10.67
C PRO A 174 -10.96 2.41 -11.95
N PHE A 175 -11.36 3.25 -12.91
CA PHE A 175 -10.60 3.46 -14.14
C PHE A 175 -9.35 4.29 -13.89
N ALA A 176 -9.47 5.40 -13.17
CA ALA A 176 -8.36 6.25 -12.79
C ALA A 176 -7.34 5.50 -11.90
N ARG A 177 -7.83 4.63 -10.99
CA ARG A 177 -6.98 3.77 -10.17
C ARG A 177 -6.14 2.82 -11.03
N ARG A 178 -6.76 2.12 -12.00
CA ARG A 178 -6.04 1.23 -12.92
C ARG A 178 -4.98 1.98 -13.73
N ALA A 179 -5.28 3.17 -14.22
CA ALA A 179 -4.30 3.98 -14.95
C ALA A 179 -3.06 4.30 -14.09
N VAL A 180 -3.25 4.67 -12.81
CA VAL A 180 -2.13 4.86 -11.87
C VAL A 180 -1.36 3.56 -11.67
N TRP A 181 -2.04 2.42 -11.50
CA TRP A 181 -1.40 1.11 -11.34
C TRP A 181 -0.53 0.74 -12.54
N ASP A 182 -1.01 0.96 -13.76
CA ASP A 182 -0.27 0.65 -14.98
C ASP A 182 1.00 1.50 -15.08
N VAL A 183 0.90 2.77 -14.75
CA VAL A 183 2.07 3.65 -14.71
C VAL A 183 3.09 3.21 -13.67
N LEU A 184 2.67 2.82 -12.46
CA LEU A 184 3.57 2.32 -11.41
C LEU A 184 4.26 1.02 -11.82
N ARG A 185 3.54 0.12 -12.51
CA ARG A 185 4.13 -1.10 -13.09
C ARG A 185 5.20 -0.77 -14.14
N ASP A 186 4.91 0.18 -15.01
CA ASP A 186 5.86 0.58 -16.07
C ASP A 186 7.11 1.24 -15.49
N LEU A 187 6.98 2.06 -14.44
CA LEU A 187 8.13 2.67 -13.75
C LEU A 187 9.04 1.60 -13.14
N THR A 188 8.46 0.58 -12.51
CA THR A 188 9.25 -0.50 -11.92
C THR A 188 9.94 -1.35 -12.97
N ARG A 189 9.26 -1.64 -14.10
CA ARG A 189 9.91 -2.32 -15.25
C ARG A 189 11.13 -1.56 -15.79
N LYS A 190 11.17 -0.24 -15.60
CA LYS A 190 12.31 0.62 -15.92
C LYS A 190 13.35 0.74 -14.80
N GLY A 191 13.20 -0.04 -13.72
CA GLY A 191 14.13 -0.09 -12.60
C GLY A 191 13.84 0.88 -11.46
N CYS A 192 12.73 1.62 -11.50
CA CYS A 192 12.31 2.45 -10.37
C CYS A 192 11.84 1.55 -9.22
N THR A 193 12.25 1.89 -8.01
CA THR A 193 11.82 1.23 -6.77
C THR A 193 10.60 1.94 -6.20
N VAL A 194 9.62 1.20 -5.66
CA VAL A 194 8.40 1.80 -5.14
C VAL A 194 8.05 1.21 -3.77
N LEU A 195 7.85 2.08 -2.79
CA LEU A 195 7.19 1.77 -1.54
C LEU A 195 5.86 2.51 -1.50
N LEU A 196 4.76 1.77 -1.43
CA LEU A 196 3.43 2.35 -1.29
C LEU A 196 2.79 1.94 0.03
N THR A 197 1.97 2.83 0.59
CA THR A 197 1.07 2.49 1.68
C THR A 197 -0.34 2.38 1.13
N THR A 198 -1.11 1.46 1.64
CA THR A 198 -2.52 1.32 1.27
C THR A 198 -3.30 0.63 2.37
N HIS A 199 -4.60 0.88 2.41
CA HIS A 199 -5.58 0.07 3.14
C HIS A 199 -6.48 -0.71 2.16
N TYR A 200 -6.28 -0.55 0.85
CA TYR A 200 -6.98 -1.30 -0.18
C TYR A 200 -6.25 -2.59 -0.49
N LEU A 201 -6.90 -3.71 -0.24
CA LEU A 201 -6.35 -5.05 -0.44
C LEU A 201 -6.13 -5.38 -1.91
N ASP A 202 -7.05 -4.96 -2.78
CA ASP A 202 -6.95 -5.09 -4.22
C ASP A 202 -5.74 -4.34 -4.80
N GLU A 203 -5.43 -3.16 -4.26
CA GLU A 203 -4.24 -2.38 -4.63
C GLU A 203 -2.96 -3.09 -4.20
N ALA A 204 -2.90 -3.56 -2.94
CA ALA A 204 -1.74 -4.29 -2.44
C ALA A 204 -1.48 -5.56 -3.28
N GLU A 205 -2.52 -6.32 -3.61
CA GLU A 205 -2.42 -7.54 -4.43
C GLU A 205 -2.02 -7.23 -5.88
N ALA A 206 -2.58 -6.17 -6.48
CA ALA A 206 -2.34 -5.82 -7.88
C ALA A 206 -0.96 -5.20 -8.11
N LEU A 207 -0.42 -4.46 -7.15
CA LEU A 207 0.79 -3.65 -7.33
C LEU A 207 2.03 -4.23 -6.67
N SER A 208 1.93 -4.89 -5.53
CA SER A 208 3.12 -5.31 -4.80
C SER A 208 3.63 -6.68 -5.26
N GLU A 209 4.95 -6.80 -5.35
CA GLU A 209 5.65 -8.09 -5.48
C GLU A 209 5.77 -8.76 -4.11
N ARG A 210 5.87 -7.94 -3.06
CA ARG A 210 5.90 -8.33 -1.67
C ARG A 210 5.15 -7.30 -0.84
N LEU A 211 4.45 -7.73 0.19
CA LEU A 211 3.71 -6.86 1.10
C LEU A 211 4.13 -7.10 2.54
N TYR A 212 3.98 -6.06 3.33
CA TYR A 212 4.10 -6.08 4.78
C TYR A 212 2.74 -5.72 5.37
N ILE A 213 2.16 -6.61 6.17
CA ILE A 213 0.96 -6.29 6.95
C ILE A 213 1.42 -5.63 8.25
N VAL A 214 0.93 -4.41 8.46
CA VAL A 214 1.29 -3.57 9.61
C VAL A 214 0.03 -3.34 10.46
N GLU A 215 0.12 -3.59 11.75
CA GLU A 215 -0.91 -3.28 12.73
C GLU A 215 -0.25 -2.74 13.99
N GLU A 216 -0.83 -1.72 14.60
CA GLU A 216 -0.35 -1.08 15.84
C GLU A 216 1.17 -0.78 15.89
N GLY A 217 1.73 -0.35 14.76
CA GLY A 217 3.15 -0.02 14.65
C GLY A 217 4.08 -1.21 14.57
N ARG A 218 3.58 -2.43 14.34
CA ARG A 218 4.37 -3.67 14.18
C ARG A 218 4.12 -4.32 12.83
N ILE A 219 5.10 -5.00 12.29
CA ILE A 219 4.93 -5.88 11.13
C ILE A 219 4.45 -7.25 11.62
N LEU A 220 3.25 -7.65 11.19
CA LEU A 220 2.66 -8.95 11.50
C LEU A 220 2.98 -10.01 10.44
N PHE A 221 3.21 -9.58 9.21
CA PHE A 221 3.51 -10.46 8.08
C PHE A 221 4.41 -9.78 7.07
N GLU A 222 5.33 -10.56 6.50
CA GLU A 222 6.13 -10.20 5.34
C GLU A 222 6.07 -11.34 4.31
N GLY A 223 5.74 -11.02 3.07
CA GLY A 223 5.70 -12.00 2.00
C GLY A 223 4.92 -11.54 0.79
N THR A 224 4.59 -12.46 -0.10
CA THR A 224 3.69 -12.21 -1.24
C THR A 224 2.22 -12.29 -0.80
N ALA A 225 1.30 -11.71 -1.58
CA ALA A 225 -0.14 -11.87 -1.34
C ALA A 225 -0.55 -13.35 -1.27
N GLU A 226 0.00 -14.18 -2.17
CA GLU A 226 -0.22 -15.63 -2.15
C GLU A 226 0.37 -16.30 -0.90
N GLY A 227 1.51 -15.78 -0.40
CA GLY A 227 2.11 -16.23 0.86
C GLY A 227 1.19 -15.96 2.06
N ALA A 228 0.57 -14.78 2.11
CA ALA A 228 -0.40 -14.42 3.15
C ALA A 228 -1.64 -15.34 3.11
N LYS A 229 -2.20 -15.59 1.93
CA LYS A 229 -3.34 -16.47 1.73
C LYS A 229 -3.06 -17.91 2.21
N ARG A 230 -1.84 -18.41 2.02
CA ARG A 230 -1.45 -19.76 2.48
C ARG A 230 -1.34 -19.89 4.02
N GLN A 231 -1.12 -18.79 4.74
CA GLN A 231 -0.98 -18.84 6.21
C GLN A 231 -2.28 -19.10 6.95
N ILE A 232 -3.43 -18.97 6.30
CA ILE A 232 -4.74 -19.11 6.95
C ILE A 232 -5.31 -20.53 6.93
N GLY A 233 -4.52 -21.53 6.55
CA GLY A 233 -4.86 -22.95 6.72
C GLY A 233 -5.70 -23.55 5.59
N GLY A 234 -5.77 -22.90 4.42
CA GLY A 234 -6.43 -23.43 3.24
C GLY A 234 -6.22 -22.54 2.02
N THR A 235 -6.44 -23.08 0.84
CA THR A 235 -6.30 -22.37 -0.43
C THR A 235 -7.65 -22.06 -1.09
N LEU A 236 -8.72 -22.69 -0.61
CA LEU A 236 -10.09 -22.52 -1.12
C LEU A 236 -11.02 -22.05 0.00
N ARG A 237 -11.98 -21.23 -0.41
CA ARG A 237 -13.12 -20.81 0.38
C ARG A 237 -14.38 -21.46 -0.14
N VAL A 238 -15.13 -22.11 0.75
CA VAL A 238 -16.51 -22.53 0.50
C VAL A 238 -17.43 -21.54 1.21
N SER A 239 -18.24 -20.82 0.44
CA SER A 239 -19.22 -19.85 0.94
C SER A 239 -20.59 -20.49 0.94
N ILE A 240 -21.25 -20.58 2.08
CA ILE A 240 -22.55 -21.22 2.28
C ILE A 240 -23.56 -20.13 2.65
N GLU A 241 -24.53 -19.90 1.78
CA GLU A 241 -25.62 -18.95 2.03
C GLU A 241 -26.54 -19.48 3.14
N ASN A 242 -26.93 -18.62 4.07
CA ASN A 242 -27.70 -18.96 5.28
C ASN A 242 -27.03 -20.03 6.18
N GLY A 243 -25.70 -20.20 6.05
CA GLY A 243 -24.92 -21.21 6.76
C GLY A 243 -24.70 -20.93 8.25
N GLY A 244 -24.92 -19.71 8.75
CA GLY A 244 -24.65 -19.33 10.15
C GLY A 244 -25.37 -20.24 11.15
N ASN A 245 -26.65 -20.55 10.93
CA ASN A 245 -27.43 -21.45 11.78
C ASN A 245 -26.95 -22.92 11.74
N HIS A 246 -26.07 -23.27 10.83
CA HIS A 246 -25.53 -24.61 10.62
C HIS A 246 -24.04 -24.70 10.94
N ARG A 247 -23.43 -23.67 11.55
CA ARG A 247 -21.99 -23.57 11.82
C ARG A 247 -21.42 -24.81 12.50
N GLU A 248 -22.11 -25.38 13.48
CA GLU A 248 -21.63 -26.58 14.20
C GLU A 248 -21.39 -27.77 13.28
N ARG A 249 -22.20 -27.92 12.21
CA ARG A 249 -22.08 -29.02 11.24
C ARG A 249 -20.87 -28.89 10.34
N PHE A 250 -20.36 -27.68 10.20
CA PHE A 250 -19.21 -27.35 9.38
C PHE A 250 -17.92 -27.14 10.17
N ALA A 251 -17.98 -27.11 11.51
CA ALA A 251 -16.84 -26.82 12.39
C ALA A 251 -15.62 -27.74 12.20
N SER A 252 -15.83 -28.99 11.74
CA SER A 252 -14.78 -29.98 11.51
C SER A 252 -14.00 -29.78 10.22
N PHE A 253 -14.48 -28.94 9.29
CA PHE A 253 -13.92 -28.83 7.93
C PHE A 253 -12.82 -27.77 7.78
N GLY A 254 -12.69 -26.84 8.71
CA GLY A 254 -11.69 -25.79 8.67
C GLY A 254 -12.07 -24.57 9.50
N GLN A 255 -11.30 -23.53 9.36
CA GLN A 255 -11.59 -22.23 9.98
C GLN A 255 -12.82 -21.62 9.31
N SER A 256 -13.82 -21.23 10.09
CA SER A 256 -15.06 -20.64 9.57
C SER A 256 -15.23 -19.20 10.06
N VAL A 257 -15.66 -18.32 9.16
CA VAL A 257 -15.98 -16.92 9.42
C VAL A 257 -17.42 -16.66 8.98
N GLU A 258 -18.21 -15.98 9.82
CA GLU A 258 -19.55 -15.53 9.46
C GLU A 258 -19.48 -14.11 8.91
N GLU A 259 -20.09 -13.91 7.75
CA GLU A 259 -20.23 -12.60 7.12
C GLU A 259 -21.70 -12.40 6.71
N GLY A 260 -22.38 -11.54 7.45
CA GLY A 260 -23.82 -11.35 7.27
C GLY A 260 -24.58 -12.65 7.49
N ASN A 261 -25.19 -13.18 6.41
CA ASN A 261 -26.00 -14.41 6.44
C ASN A 261 -25.23 -15.63 5.90
N SER A 262 -23.97 -15.43 5.49
CA SER A 262 -23.14 -16.46 4.86
C SER A 262 -22.08 -16.99 5.83
N LEU A 263 -21.80 -18.30 5.74
CA LEU A 263 -20.71 -18.97 6.43
C LEU A 263 -19.59 -19.24 5.43
N HIS A 264 -18.42 -18.68 5.64
CA HIS A 264 -17.23 -18.90 4.83
C HIS A 264 -16.31 -19.90 5.52
N ILE A 265 -15.99 -21.00 4.86
CA ILE A 265 -15.12 -22.05 5.36
C ILE A 265 -13.85 -22.05 4.53
N ILE A 266 -12.71 -21.85 5.19
CA ILE A 266 -11.39 -21.92 4.57
C ILE A 266 -10.90 -23.35 4.68
N THR A 267 -10.59 -23.97 3.55
CA THR A 267 -10.27 -25.39 3.48
C THR A 267 -9.28 -25.74 2.38
N GLU A 268 -8.74 -26.95 2.45
CA GLU A 268 -7.93 -27.51 1.37
C GLU A 268 -8.78 -28.13 0.25
N PRO A 269 -8.28 -28.19 -1.00
CA PRO A 269 -9.04 -28.72 -2.14
C PRO A 269 -9.63 -30.10 -1.92
N GLY A 270 -8.93 -30.99 -1.19
CA GLY A 270 -9.35 -32.36 -0.92
C GLY A 270 -10.62 -32.48 -0.08
N ARG A 271 -10.99 -31.44 0.68
CA ARG A 271 -12.15 -31.46 1.58
C ARG A 271 -13.38 -30.75 1.03
N VAL A 272 -13.25 -30.09 -0.12
CA VAL A 272 -14.34 -29.28 -0.71
C VAL A 272 -15.57 -30.13 -0.97
N HIS A 273 -15.41 -31.35 -1.51
CA HIS A 273 -16.55 -32.23 -1.85
C HIS A 273 -17.33 -32.65 -0.59
N GLU A 274 -16.65 -32.90 0.55
CA GLU A 274 -17.31 -33.23 1.82
C GLU A 274 -18.19 -32.08 2.31
N ILE A 275 -17.68 -30.83 2.22
CA ILE A 275 -18.42 -29.62 2.59
C ILE A 275 -19.64 -29.42 1.67
N MET A 276 -19.43 -29.59 0.37
CA MET A 276 -20.51 -29.47 -0.63
C MET A 276 -21.59 -30.53 -0.40
N ASP A 277 -21.23 -31.77 -0.06
CA ASP A 277 -22.18 -32.84 0.27
C ASP A 277 -23.03 -32.51 1.50
N VAL A 278 -22.44 -31.94 2.54
CA VAL A 278 -23.16 -31.47 3.73
C VAL A 278 -24.10 -30.33 3.38
N ALA A 279 -23.65 -29.35 2.62
CA ALA A 279 -24.46 -28.21 2.19
C ALA A 279 -25.69 -28.69 1.36
N LEU A 280 -25.48 -29.62 0.44
CA LEU A 280 -26.58 -30.22 -0.37
C LEU A 280 -27.60 -30.95 0.50
N ARG A 281 -27.18 -31.74 1.48
CA ARG A 281 -28.08 -32.46 2.43
C ARG A 281 -28.91 -31.49 3.27
N GLU A 282 -28.36 -30.33 3.60
CA GLU A 282 -29.07 -29.30 4.35
C GLU A 282 -29.85 -28.34 3.46
N HIS A 283 -29.91 -28.58 2.15
CA HIS A 283 -30.57 -27.73 1.15
C HIS A 283 -30.01 -26.28 1.13
N LEU A 284 -28.70 -26.12 1.40
CA LEU A 284 -28.03 -24.84 1.39
C LEU A 284 -27.30 -24.60 0.06
N SER A 285 -27.32 -23.35 -0.41
CA SER A 285 -26.53 -22.95 -1.57
C SER A 285 -25.07 -22.79 -1.13
N ALA A 286 -24.14 -23.38 -1.87
CA ALA A 286 -22.73 -23.24 -1.60
C ALA A 286 -21.95 -22.92 -2.88
N THR A 287 -20.95 -22.03 -2.75
CA THR A 287 -20.04 -21.66 -3.84
C THR A 287 -18.60 -21.86 -3.41
N VAL A 288 -17.73 -22.23 -4.35
CA VAL A 288 -16.30 -22.45 -4.11
C VAL A 288 -15.50 -21.40 -4.86
N GLY A 289 -14.57 -20.79 -4.19
CA GLY A 289 -13.65 -19.80 -4.76
C GLY A 289 -12.28 -19.85 -4.12
N PRO A 290 -11.29 -19.14 -4.68
CA PRO A 290 -10.00 -19.00 -4.03
C PRO A 290 -10.14 -18.14 -2.77
N VAL A 291 -9.24 -18.33 -1.80
CA VAL A 291 -9.13 -17.47 -0.63
C VAL A 291 -8.69 -16.07 -1.08
N SER A 292 -9.32 -15.05 -0.53
CA SER A 292 -8.98 -13.65 -0.79
C SER A 292 -7.86 -13.14 0.13
N LEU A 293 -7.19 -12.06 -0.29
CA LEU A 293 -6.24 -11.36 0.59
C LEU A 293 -6.95 -10.74 1.80
N GLU A 294 -8.25 -10.43 1.69
CA GLU A 294 -9.06 -9.90 2.79
C GLU A 294 -9.20 -10.89 3.93
N GLU A 295 -9.53 -12.14 3.62
CA GLU A 295 -9.63 -13.22 4.61
C GLU A 295 -8.26 -13.47 5.29
N ALA A 296 -7.19 -13.44 4.49
CA ALA A 296 -5.84 -13.55 5.02
C ALA A 296 -5.51 -12.40 5.97
N PHE A 297 -5.79 -11.18 5.57
CA PHE A 297 -5.57 -9.98 6.36
C PHE A 297 -6.33 -10.02 7.68
N LEU A 298 -7.64 -10.30 7.65
CA LEU A 298 -8.48 -10.40 8.85
C LEU A 298 -7.98 -11.47 9.82
N THR A 299 -7.54 -12.62 9.29
CA THR A 299 -7.01 -13.71 10.11
C THR A 299 -5.66 -13.37 10.74
N ILE A 300 -4.74 -12.75 9.99
CA ILE A 300 -3.41 -12.36 10.48
C ILE A 300 -3.54 -11.29 11.56
N VAL A 301 -4.37 -10.27 11.32
CA VAL A 301 -4.61 -9.18 12.28
C VAL A 301 -5.39 -9.68 13.50
N GLY A 302 -6.44 -10.50 13.30
CA GLY A 302 -7.25 -11.06 14.39
C GLY A 302 -6.42 -11.92 15.36
N ARG A 303 -5.54 -12.77 14.85
CA ARG A 303 -4.62 -13.56 15.71
C ARG A 303 -3.67 -12.71 16.56
N SER A 304 -3.31 -11.52 16.10
CA SER A 304 -2.46 -10.60 16.88
C SER A 304 -3.23 -9.96 18.04
N ILE A 305 -4.51 -9.64 17.83
CA ILE A 305 -5.37 -9.05 18.86
C ILE A 305 -5.69 -10.08 19.96
N ASP A 306 -5.88 -11.36 19.60
CA ASP A 306 -6.17 -12.45 20.56
C ASP A 306 -4.92 -12.90 21.36
N ALA A 307 -3.73 -12.46 20.94
CA ALA A 307 -2.45 -12.85 21.57
C ALA A 307 -1.91 -11.82 22.59
N GLU A 308 -2.54 -10.63 22.70
CA GLU A 308 -2.24 -9.59 23.70
C GLU A 308 -3.22 -9.67 24.88
#